data_341079f75490c40d5340082b0d20ab11
#
_entry.id   341079f75490c40d5340082b0d20ab11
#
_cell.length_a   1.000
_cell.length_b   1.000
_cell.length_c   1.000
_cell.angle_alpha   90.00
_cell.angle_beta   90.00
_cell.angle_gamma   90.00
#
_symmetry.space_group_name_H-M   'P 1'
#
loop_
_entity.id
_entity.type
_entity.pdbx_description
1 polymer ?
#
loop_
_entity_poly.entity_id
_entity_poly.type
_entity_poly.pdbx_seq_one_letter_code
_entity_poly.pdbx_strand_id
1 'polypeptide(L)'
;MRFASRFLRLILPVALAGAALAACDSTRGVTQYACPRFGGLETAIQQVKFRPGDGKDLTDVMYMVRLDSVQRKCQYDKNGVAIEMSVGFALELGPANPHRNAAFQYFVAIADADSKVLAKEVFPVTLTFPANVGYVEKKDVLDQRIPLPVNRSASAYQILVGLQLSEAELEYNRQAQLKR
;
A
#
# COMPACT_ATOMS: atom_id res chain seq x y z
N MET A 1 97.08 -0.60 -20.69
CA MET A 1 95.93 -1.12 -21.51
C MET A 1 94.70 -1.10 -20.56
N ARG A 2 93.94 -0.08 -20.54
CA ARG A 2 92.66 0.22 -21.20
C ARG A 2 91.65 -0.87 -21.04
N PHE A 3 90.66 -0.65 -20.15
CA PHE A 3 89.27 -0.84 -20.55
C PHE A 3 88.40 -0.04 -19.56
N ALA A 4 87.73 0.96 -20.09
CA ALA A 4 86.67 1.74 -19.47
C ALA A 4 85.37 0.93 -19.57
N SER A 5 84.64 0.85 -18.50
CA SER A 5 83.23 0.38 -18.55
C SER A 5 82.30 1.41 -17.92
N ARG A 6 81.47 1.96 -18.79
CA ARG A 6 80.45 2.93 -18.50
C ARG A 6 79.26 2.23 -17.86
N PHE A 7 78.96 2.47 -16.62
CA PHE A 7 77.65 2.14 -16.05
C PHE A 7 76.71 3.36 -16.14
N LEU A 8 75.87 3.33 -17.13
CA LEU A 8 74.80 4.28 -17.30
C LEU A 8 73.65 3.93 -16.32
N ARG A 9 73.44 4.76 -15.34
CA ARG A 9 72.37 4.66 -14.39
C ARG A 9 71.04 5.07 -15.03
N LEU A 10 70.15 4.11 -15.25
CA LEU A 10 68.77 4.34 -15.59
C LEU A 10 68.01 4.65 -14.28
N ILE A 11 67.75 5.92 -14.02
CA ILE A 11 66.83 6.37 -12.96
C ILE A 11 65.45 6.48 -13.62
N LEU A 12 64.61 5.52 -13.32
CA LEU A 12 63.18 5.51 -13.73
C LEU A 12 62.39 6.34 -12.72
N PRO A 13 61.56 7.32 -13.10
CA PRO A 13 60.74 8.04 -12.19
C PRO A 13 59.49 7.23 -11.87
N VAL A 14 59.44 6.65 -10.67
CA VAL A 14 58.21 6.09 -10.07
C VAL A 14 57.56 7.20 -9.23
N ALA A 15 56.84 8.07 -9.85
CA ALA A 15 56.06 9.08 -9.15
C ALA A 15 54.94 9.64 -10.03
N LEU A 16 53.91 8.83 -10.33
CA LEU A 16 52.59 9.35 -10.82
C LEU A 16 51.51 8.25 -10.80
N ALA A 17 51.24 7.67 -9.63
CA ALA A 17 50.13 6.73 -9.49
C ALA A 17 49.46 6.86 -8.08
N GLY A 18 49.18 8.07 -7.63
CA GLY A 18 48.68 8.29 -6.28
C GLY A 18 47.55 9.33 -6.13
N ALA A 19 46.83 9.68 -7.21
CA ALA A 19 45.86 10.78 -7.11
C ALA A 19 44.51 10.50 -7.79
N ALA A 20 44.02 9.25 -7.76
CA ALA A 20 42.74 8.91 -8.37
C ALA A 20 41.78 8.12 -7.47
N LEU A 21 41.83 8.30 -6.16
CA LEU A 21 40.94 7.61 -5.21
C LEU A 21 40.22 8.53 -4.23
N ALA A 22 39.97 9.78 -4.60
CA ALA A 22 39.24 10.73 -3.76
C ALA A 22 37.97 11.27 -4.45
N ALA A 23 37.29 10.44 -5.26
CA ALA A 23 35.91 10.68 -5.69
C ALA A 23 34.99 9.69 -4.98
N CYS A 24 35.03 9.63 -3.64
CA CYS A 24 33.87 9.19 -2.87
C CYS A 24 32.86 10.32 -3.01
N ASP A 25 31.98 10.15 -3.97
CA ASP A 25 30.76 10.92 -4.11
C ASP A 25 30.02 10.83 -2.77
N SER A 26 30.05 11.97 -2.07
CA SER A 26 29.20 12.16 -0.90
C SER A 26 27.77 12.18 -1.43
N THR A 27 27.15 11.01 -1.61
CA THR A 27 25.72 10.90 -1.63
C THR A 27 25.23 11.54 -0.35
N ARG A 28 24.92 12.84 -0.42
CA ARG A 28 24.17 13.55 0.61
C ARG A 28 23.00 12.66 0.89
N GLY A 29 23.02 11.99 2.04
CA GLY A 29 21.97 11.07 2.43
C GLY A 29 20.65 11.79 2.31
N VAL A 30 19.89 11.47 1.27
CA VAL A 30 18.49 11.84 1.18
C VAL A 30 17.88 11.23 2.41
N THR A 31 17.50 12.04 3.39
CA THR A 31 16.80 11.58 4.58
C THR A 31 15.49 10.98 4.07
N GLN A 32 15.48 9.66 3.88
CA GLN A 32 14.30 8.96 3.40
C GLN A 32 13.33 8.85 4.58
N TYR A 33 12.38 9.76 4.64
CA TYR A 33 11.34 9.71 5.65
C TYR A 33 10.46 8.48 5.43
N ALA A 34 10.12 7.81 6.54
CA ALA A 34 9.26 6.63 6.49
C ALA A 34 7.83 7.00 6.07
N CYS A 35 7.23 6.18 5.22
CA CYS A 35 5.79 6.25 4.91
C CYS A 35 4.94 6.15 6.19
N PRO A 36 3.70 6.67 6.19
CA PRO A 36 2.73 6.37 7.22
C PRO A 36 2.56 4.87 7.42
N ARG A 37 2.26 4.45 8.63
CA ARG A 37 1.91 3.05 8.89
C ARG A 37 0.60 2.70 8.21
N PHE A 38 0.46 1.43 7.82
CA PHE A 38 -0.79 0.91 7.27
C PHE A 38 -1.42 -0.05 8.27
N GLY A 39 -2.74 0.05 8.41
CA GLY A 39 -3.55 -0.87 9.19
C GLY A 39 -4.82 -1.25 8.44
N GLY A 40 -5.22 -2.51 8.54
CA GLY A 40 -6.55 -2.99 8.19
C GLY A 40 -7.36 -3.19 9.47
N LEU A 41 -8.65 -2.95 9.41
CA LEU A 41 -9.58 -3.32 10.47
C LEU A 41 -10.07 -4.74 10.18
N GLU A 42 -9.63 -5.74 10.94
CA GLU A 42 -9.99 -7.15 10.69
C GLU A 42 -11.48 -7.39 10.52
N THR A 43 -12.31 -6.64 11.24
CA THR A 43 -13.77 -6.71 11.13
C THR A 43 -14.32 -6.08 9.84
N ALA A 44 -13.52 -5.29 9.12
CA ALA A 44 -13.91 -4.55 7.92
C ALA A 44 -13.13 -4.97 6.65
N ILE A 45 -12.44 -6.11 6.67
CA ILE A 45 -11.74 -6.64 5.49
C ILE A 45 -12.62 -7.50 4.58
N GLN A 46 -13.81 -7.88 5.04
CA GLN A 46 -14.75 -8.73 4.30
C GLN A 46 -16.17 -8.19 4.43
N GLN A 47 -16.95 -8.31 3.34
CA GLN A 47 -18.38 -8.06 3.31
C GLN A 47 -19.06 -9.27 2.68
N VAL A 48 -20.07 -9.81 3.35
CA VAL A 48 -21.02 -10.79 2.78
C VAL A 48 -22.34 -10.07 2.55
N LYS A 49 -22.75 -9.96 1.29
CA LYS A 49 -24.03 -9.35 0.93
C LYS A 49 -25.08 -10.41 0.74
N PHE A 50 -26.10 -10.39 1.58
CA PHE A 50 -27.26 -11.26 1.49
C PHE A 50 -28.38 -10.59 0.71
N ARG A 51 -29.24 -11.40 0.10
CA ARG A 51 -30.52 -10.92 -0.45
C ARG A 51 -31.40 -10.32 0.66
N PRO A 52 -32.32 -9.42 0.35
CA PRO A 52 -33.29 -8.93 1.31
C PRO A 52 -34.07 -10.07 1.96
N GLY A 53 -34.29 -9.97 3.30
CA GLY A 53 -34.95 -10.99 4.10
C GLY A 53 -34.11 -11.39 5.32
N ASP A 54 -34.58 -12.37 6.07
CA ASP A 54 -33.97 -12.81 7.34
C ASP A 54 -32.94 -13.93 7.15
N GLY A 55 -32.88 -14.55 5.96
CA GLY A 55 -31.94 -15.61 5.62
C GLY A 55 -30.48 -15.11 5.61
N LYS A 56 -29.60 -15.91 6.21
CA LYS A 56 -28.15 -15.65 6.30
C LYS A 56 -27.31 -16.89 5.99
N ASP A 57 -27.86 -17.81 5.24
CA ASP A 57 -27.12 -19.00 4.82
C ASP A 57 -26.42 -18.79 3.47
N LEU A 58 -25.69 -19.80 3.01
CA LEU A 58 -24.92 -19.73 1.78
C LEU A 58 -25.80 -19.53 0.53
N THR A 59 -27.05 -19.99 0.58
CA THR A 59 -28.00 -19.86 -0.55
C THR A 59 -28.57 -18.45 -0.64
N ASP A 60 -28.46 -17.64 0.40
CA ASP A 60 -28.92 -16.25 0.46
C ASP A 60 -27.85 -15.24 0.02
N VAL A 61 -26.61 -15.71 -0.21
CA VAL A 61 -25.50 -14.82 -0.57
C VAL A 61 -25.69 -14.29 -1.99
N MET A 62 -25.66 -12.97 -2.13
CA MET A 62 -25.62 -12.30 -3.43
C MET A 62 -24.17 -12.18 -3.95
N TYR A 63 -23.27 -11.73 -3.11
CA TYR A 63 -21.82 -11.68 -3.39
C TYR A 63 -21.01 -11.54 -2.09
N MET A 64 -19.75 -11.90 -2.17
CA MET A 64 -18.75 -11.60 -1.14
C MET A 64 -17.70 -10.68 -1.71
N VAL A 65 -17.24 -9.75 -0.89
CA VAL A 65 -16.10 -8.87 -1.19
C VAL A 65 -15.06 -9.04 -0.08
N ARG A 66 -13.81 -9.17 -0.47
CA ARG A 66 -12.67 -9.18 0.45
C ARG A 66 -11.64 -8.13 0.01
N LEU A 67 -11.18 -7.34 0.95
CA LEU A 67 -9.99 -6.52 0.77
C LEU A 67 -8.79 -7.48 0.67
N ASP A 68 -8.17 -7.54 -0.50
CA ASP A 68 -7.15 -8.53 -0.82
C ASP A 68 -5.74 -7.97 -0.67
N SER A 69 -5.52 -6.77 -1.18
CA SER A 69 -4.21 -6.14 -1.14
C SER A 69 -4.28 -4.63 -1.01
N VAL A 70 -3.27 -4.06 -0.36
CA VAL A 70 -3.04 -2.61 -0.35
C VAL A 70 -1.57 -2.36 -0.63
N GLN A 71 -1.28 -1.67 -1.73
CA GLN A 71 0.05 -1.23 -2.09
C GLN A 71 0.13 0.30 -2.00
N ARG A 72 1.32 0.83 -1.71
CA ARG A 72 1.52 2.28 -1.60
C ARG A 72 2.90 2.71 -2.05
N LYS A 73 2.96 3.94 -2.52
CA LYS A 73 4.21 4.66 -2.81
C LYS A 73 4.11 6.04 -2.21
N CYS A 74 5.12 6.45 -1.46
CA CYS A 74 5.17 7.75 -0.80
C CYS A 74 6.22 8.63 -1.46
N GLN A 75 5.87 9.91 -1.65
CA GLN A 75 6.78 10.95 -2.11
C GLN A 75 6.67 12.16 -1.19
N TYR A 76 7.80 12.56 -0.60
CA TYR A 76 7.88 13.74 0.25
C TYR A 76 8.23 14.97 -0.56
N ASP A 77 7.57 16.07 -0.26
CA ASP A 77 7.89 17.40 -0.78
C ASP A 77 7.80 18.47 0.32
N LYS A 78 7.96 19.74 -0.06
CA LYS A 78 7.88 20.88 0.89
C LYS A 78 6.52 21.05 1.57
N ASN A 79 5.46 20.41 1.06
CA ASN A 79 4.09 20.53 1.55
C ASN A 79 3.63 19.30 2.33
N GLY A 80 4.48 18.26 2.48
CA GLY A 80 4.15 17.04 3.19
C GLY A 80 4.48 15.77 2.42
N VAL A 81 3.62 14.76 2.52
CA VAL A 81 3.77 13.48 1.83
C VAL A 81 2.57 13.23 0.92
N ALA A 82 2.84 12.97 -0.35
CA ALA A 82 1.90 12.42 -1.32
C ALA A 82 2.00 10.90 -1.30
N ILE A 83 0.87 10.21 -1.31
CA ILE A 83 0.77 8.76 -1.18
C ILE A 83 -0.12 8.25 -2.30
N GLU A 84 0.49 7.63 -3.30
CA GLU A 84 -0.22 6.84 -4.30
C GLU A 84 -0.57 5.50 -3.70
N MET A 85 -1.85 5.11 -3.75
CA MET A 85 -2.35 3.87 -3.19
C MET A 85 -3.04 3.04 -4.25
N SER A 86 -2.85 1.72 -4.18
CA SER A 86 -3.58 0.75 -4.97
C SER A 86 -4.26 -0.24 -4.02
N VAL A 87 -5.59 -0.25 -4.05
CA VAL A 87 -6.44 -1.10 -3.20
C VAL A 87 -7.03 -2.20 -4.07
N GLY A 88 -6.75 -3.45 -3.73
CA GLY A 88 -7.23 -4.63 -4.44
C GLY A 88 -8.38 -5.30 -3.68
N PHE A 89 -9.36 -5.74 -4.42
CA PHE A 89 -10.54 -6.46 -3.92
C PHE A 89 -10.71 -7.77 -4.68
N ALA A 90 -10.97 -8.84 -3.95
CA ALA A 90 -11.44 -10.11 -4.48
C ALA A 90 -12.96 -10.20 -4.28
N LEU A 91 -13.68 -10.55 -5.33
CA LEU A 91 -15.13 -10.65 -5.30
C LEU A 91 -15.58 -12.03 -5.79
N GLU A 92 -16.52 -12.61 -5.06
CA GLU A 92 -17.15 -13.88 -5.39
C GLU A 92 -18.65 -13.69 -5.58
N LEU A 93 -19.19 -14.23 -6.66
CA LEU A 93 -20.61 -14.21 -6.97
C LEU A 93 -21.34 -15.27 -6.15
N GLY A 94 -22.36 -14.85 -5.43
CA GLY A 94 -23.23 -15.78 -4.68
C GLY A 94 -24.42 -16.30 -5.50
N PRO A 95 -25.02 -17.41 -5.07
CA PRO A 95 -26.13 -18.05 -5.80
C PRO A 95 -27.41 -17.21 -5.80
N ALA A 96 -27.60 -16.30 -4.87
CA ALA A 96 -28.78 -15.44 -4.77
C ALA A 96 -28.73 -14.20 -5.69
N ASN A 97 -27.71 -14.08 -6.55
CA ASN A 97 -27.52 -12.90 -7.39
C ASN A 97 -27.87 -13.14 -8.87
N PRO A 98 -29.12 -12.94 -9.26
CA PRO A 98 -29.57 -13.21 -10.66
C PRO A 98 -29.00 -12.17 -11.64
N HIS A 99 -28.66 -10.96 -11.18
CA HIS A 99 -28.20 -9.87 -12.03
C HIS A 99 -26.66 -9.83 -12.18
N ARG A 100 -25.94 -10.69 -11.45
CA ARG A 100 -24.48 -10.82 -11.54
C ARG A 100 -23.76 -9.48 -11.32
N ASN A 101 -24.29 -8.61 -10.47
CA ASN A 101 -23.70 -7.32 -10.14
C ASN A 101 -23.29 -7.26 -8.65
N ALA A 102 -22.29 -6.45 -8.35
CA ALA A 102 -21.92 -6.10 -7.00
C ALA A 102 -21.77 -4.58 -6.88
N ALA A 103 -22.22 -4.04 -5.75
CA ALA A 103 -22.06 -2.64 -5.38
C ALA A 103 -21.69 -2.57 -3.90
N PHE A 104 -20.52 -2.05 -3.62
CA PHE A 104 -20.00 -1.92 -2.26
C PHE A 104 -19.25 -0.59 -2.10
N GLN A 105 -18.89 -0.28 -0.89
CA GLN A 105 -18.07 0.89 -0.58
C GLN A 105 -16.87 0.46 0.26
N TYR A 106 -15.75 1.15 0.08
CA TYR A 106 -14.62 1.07 0.99
C TYR A 106 -14.23 2.46 1.47
N PHE A 107 -13.48 2.53 2.53
CA PHE A 107 -12.98 3.79 3.05
C PHE A 107 -11.48 3.78 3.19
N VAL A 108 -10.90 4.98 3.11
CA VAL A 108 -9.54 5.29 3.52
C VAL A 108 -9.63 6.33 4.62
N ALA A 109 -9.01 6.06 5.75
CA ALA A 109 -8.95 7.00 6.85
C ALA A 109 -7.50 7.28 7.26
N ILE A 110 -7.22 8.51 7.64
CA ILE A 110 -5.94 8.93 8.19
C ILE A 110 -6.14 9.15 9.69
N ALA A 111 -5.35 8.47 10.49
CA ALA A 111 -5.33 8.62 11.94
C ALA A 111 -3.96 9.11 12.43
N ASP A 112 -3.93 9.78 13.57
CA ASP A 112 -2.72 10.18 14.26
C ASP A 112 -2.14 9.04 15.13
N ALA A 113 -1.09 9.35 15.89
CA ALA A 113 -0.40 8.39 16.77
C ALA A 113 -1.32 7.84 17.88
N ASP A 114 -2.32 8.60 18.30
CA ASP A 114 -3.29 8.24 19.34
C ASP A 114 -4.53 7.52 18.76
N SER A 115 -4.45 7.12 17.48
CA SER A 115 -5.55 6.46 16.74
C SER A 115 -6.80 7.34 16.55
N LYS A 116 -6.67 8.65 16.71
CA LYS A 116 -7.74 9.59 16.41
C LYS A 116 -7.84 9.77 14.90
N VAL A 117 -9.01 9.54 14.34
CA VAL A 117 -9.28 9.76 12.92
C VAL A 117 -9.29 11.25 12.60
N LEU A 118 -8.40 11.67 11.72
CA LEU A 118 -8.24 13.06 11.27
C LEU A 118 -9.02 13.33 9.98
N ALA A 119 -9.07 12.33 9.09
CA ALA A 119 -9.82 12.38 7.84
C ALA A 119 -10.32 10.98 7.48
N LYS A 120 -11.48 10.91 6.82
CA LYS A 120 -12.03 9.68 6.28
C LYS A 120 -12.74 10.01 4.97
N GLU A 121 -12.48 9.23 3.95
CA GLU A 121 -13.14 9.31 2.65
C GLU A 121 -13.71 7.94 2.28
N VAL A 122 -14.89 7.92 1.65
CA VAL A 122 -15.60 6.70 1.27
C VAL A 122 -15.75 6.67 -0.25
N PHE A 123 -15.38 5.55 -0.84
CA PHE A 123 -15.34 5.33 -2.30
C PHE A 123 -16.36 4.27 -2.69
N PRO A 124 -17.32 4.58 -3.57
CA PRO A 124 -18.23 3.58 -4.11
C PRO A 124 -17.57 2.78 -5.23
N VAL A 125 -17.82 1.48 -5.25
CA VAL A 125 -17.36 0.55 -6.29
C VAL A 125 -18.54 -0.25 -6.81
N THR A 126 -18.68 -0.30 -8.13
CA THR A 126 -19.66 -1.14 -8.81
C THR A 126 -18.98 -1.99 -9.87
N LEU A 127 -19.46 -3.21 -10.05
CA LEU A 127 -19.01 -4.09 -11.13
C LEU A 127 -20.10 -5.08 -11.52
N THR A 128 -19.97 -5.63 -12.73
CA THR A 128 -20.77 -6.74 -13.22
C THR A 128 -19.85 -7.93 -13.47
N PHE A 129 -20.20 -9.09 -12.93
CA PHE A 129 -19.47 -10.33 -13.19
C PHE A 129 -19.70 -10.78 -14.65
N PRO A 130 -18.64 -11.04 -15.42
CA PRO A 130 -18.79 -11.57 -16.78
C PRO A 130 -19.58 -12.89 -16.80
N ALA A 131 -20.18 -13.22 -17.93
CA ALA A 131 -20.86 -14.51 -18.08
C ALA A 131 -19.93 -15.68 -17.74
N ASN A 132 -20.44 -16.65 -16.99
CA ASN A 132 -19.70 -17.84 -16.56
C ASN A 132 -18.46 -17.60 -15.66
N VAL A 133 -18.31 -16.39 -15.11
CA VAL A 133 -17.22 -16.05 -14.18
C VAL A 133 -17.79 -15.76 -12.81
N GLY A 134 -17.50 -16.61 -11.82
CA GLY A 134 -17.96 -16.46 -10.44
C GLY A 134 -16.99 -15.72 -9.52
N TYR A 135 -15.77 -15.39 -9.98
CA TYR A 135 -14.74 -14.69 -9.24
C TYR A 135 -14.11 -13.60 -10.10
N VAL A 136 -13.94 -12.41 -9.55
CA VAL A 136 -13.25 -11.31 -10.20
C VAL A 136 -12.38 -10.56 -9.19
N GLU A 137 -11.28 -10.00 -9.69
CA GLU A 137 -10.45 -9.05 -8.95
C GLU A 137 -10.71 -7.64 -9.48
N LYS A 138 -10.82 -6.70 -8.57
CA LYS A 138 -10.93 -5.28 -8.87
C LYS A 138 -9.82 -4.54 -8.16
N LYS A 139 -9.15 -3.66 -8.89
CA LYS A 139 -8.15 -2.76 -8.35
C LYS A 139 -8.63 -1.32 -8.51
N ASP A 140 -8.45 -0.52 -7.46
CA ASP A 140 -8.70 0.90 -7.46
C ASP A 140 -7.40 1.65 -7.11
N VAL A 141 -7.15 2.78 -7.76
CA VAL A 141 -5.95 3.59 -7.55
C VAL A 141 -6.39 4.98 -7.11
N LEU A 142 -5.82 5.46 -6.03
CA LEU A 142 -6.15 6.76 -5.45
C LEU A 142 -4.91 7.43 -4.88
N ASP A 143 -4.98 8.76 -4.82
CA ASP A 143 -3.95 9.60 -4.24
C ASP A 143 -4.44 10.19 -2.91
N GLN A 144 -3.58 10.11 -1.90
CA GLN A 144 -3.80 10.74 -0.60
C GLN A 144 -2.68 11.72 -0.32
N ARG A 145 -2.98 12.76 0.46
CA ARG A 145 -1.97 13.71 0.87
C ARG A 145 -2.10 14.03 2.36
N ILE A 146 -0.96 13.92 3.06
CA ILE A 146 -0.86 14.36 4.45
C ILE A 146 0.02 15.62 4.46
N PRO A 147 -0.55 16.79 4.79
CA PRO A 147 0.23 18.02 4.94
C PRO A 147 1.12 17.90 6.17
N LEU A 148 2.41 18.19 6.01
CA LEU A 148 3.42 18.14 7.07
C LEU A 148 4.33 19.35 6.99
N PRO A 149 4.81 19.86 8.13
CA PRO A 149 5.92 20.80 8.14
C PRO A 149 7.17 20.22 7.48
N VAL A 150 8.02 21.11 6.94
CA VAL A 150 9.30 20.71 6.33
C VAL A 150 10.13 19.90 7.34
N ASN A 151 10.79 18.85 6.88
CA ASN A 151 11.61 17.93 7.68
C ASN A 151 10.85 17.13 8.75
N ARG A 152 9.55 16.91 8.55
CA ARG A 152 8.75 16.02 9.40
C ARG A 152 8.43 14.70 8.69
N SER A 153 8.52 13.61 9.44
CA SER A 153 8.14 12.26 8.96
C SER A 153 6.65 12.02 9.18
N ALA A 154 6.03 11.31 8.25
CA ALA A 154 4.66 10.83 8.38
C ALA A 154 4.54 9.53 9.21
N SER A 155 5.63 9.03 9.81
CA SER A 155 5.64 7.76 10.57
C SER A 155 4.70 7.75 11.79
N ALA A 156 4.32 8.94 12.30
CA ALA A 156 3.35 9.09 13.38
C ALA A 156 1.91 8.90 12.90
N TYR A 157 1.66 8.95 11.60
CA TYR A 157 0.32 8.77 11.05
C TYR A 157 0.09 7.31 10.65
N GLN A 158 -1.18 6.93 10.64
CA GLN A 158 -1.64 5.63 10.19
C GLN A 158 -2.70 5.81 9.11
N ILE A 159 -2.62 5.05 8.04
CA ILE A 159 -3.66 4.95 7.03
C ILE A 159 -4.41 3.65 7.25
N LEU A 160 -5.72 3.77 7.47
CA LEU A 160 -6.63 2.66 7.67
C LEU A 160 -7.46 2.47 6.41
N VAL A 161 -7.52 1.24 5.91
CA VAL A 161 -8.35 0.86 4.76
C VAL A 161 -9.29 -0.25 5.19
N GLY A 162 -10.54 -0.16 4.79
CA GLY A 162 -11.55 -1.16 5.10
C GLY A 162 -12.81 -1.00 4.27
N LEU A 163 -13.63 -2.04 4.23
CA LEU A 163 -14.95 -1.99 3.63
C LEU A 163 -15.89 -1.16 4.51
N GLN A 164 -16.71 -0.30 3.89
CA GLN A 164 -17.73 0.46 4.58
C GLN A 164 -18.94 -0.43 4.80
N LEU A 165 -19.03 -1.02 5.98
CA LEU A 165 -20.05 -1.97 6.38
C LEU A 165 -21.21 -1.29 7.08
N SER A 166 -22.41 -1.82 6.94
CA SER A 166 -23.52 -1.55 7.83
C SER A 166 -23.28 -2.19 9.20
N GLU A 167 -24.02 -1.77 10.20
CA GLU A 167 -23.93 -2.34 11.55
C GLU A 167 -24.24 -3.86 11.55
N ALA A 168 -25.22 -4.29 10.77
CA ALA A 168 -25.58 -5.71 10.64
C ALA A 168 -24.48 -6.55 9.97
N GLU A 169 -23.81 -6.00 8.95
CA GLU A 169 -22.68 -6.66 8.28
C GLU A 169 -21.45 -6.72 9.22
N LEU A 170 -21.22 -5.67 9.99
CA LEU A 170 -20.15 -5.63 10.96
C LEU A 170 -20.36 -6.66 12.08
N GLU A 171 -21.58 -6.77 12.58
CA GLU A 171 -21.96 -7.76 13.60
C GLU A 171 -21.83 -9.18 13.06
N TYR A 172 -22.28 -9.44 11.83
CA TYR A 172 -22.08 -10.71 11.17
C TYR A 172 -20.60 -11.12 11.12
N ASN A 173 -19.72 -10.19 10.77
CA ASN A 173 -18.27 -10.45 10.73
C ASN A 173 -17.70 -10.75 12.12
N ARG A 174 -18.12 -10.02 13.16
CA ARG A 174 -17.69 -10.28 14.54
C ARG A 174 -18.08 -11.69 14.99
N GLN A 175 -19.32 -12.09 14.72
CA GLN A 175 -19.80 -13.44 15.07
C GLN A 175 -19.06 -14.53 14.29
N ALA A 176 -18.73 -14.30 13.01
CA ALA A 176 -17.96 -15.23 12.20
C ALA A 176 -16.52 -15.41 12.70
N GLN A 177 -15.91 -14.36 13.28
CA GLN A 177 -14.58 -14.43 13.89
C GLN A 177 -14.59 -15.23 15.21
N LEU A 178 -15.64 -15.12 16.01
CA LEU A 178 -15.74 -15.86 17.28
C LEU A 178 -15.93 -17.39 17.11
N LYS A 179 -16.28 -17.83 15.89
CA LYS A 179 -16.50 -19.25 15.57
C LYS A 179 -15.28 -19.92 14.96
N ARG A 180 -14.16 -19.21 14.77
CA ARG A 180 -12.87 -19.71 14.26
C ARG A 180 -11.92 -20.08 15.38
#